data_073606b78eb55c4f2b7866f4b9e438da
#
_entry.id   073606b78eb55c4f2b7866f4b9e438da
#
_cell.length_a   1.000
_cell.length_b   1.000
_cell.length_c   1.000
_cell.angle_alpha   90.00
_cell.angle_beta   90.00
_cell.angle_gamma   90.00
#
_symmetry.space_group_name_H-M   'P 1'
#
loop_
_entity.id
_entity.type
_entity.pdbx_description
1 polymer ?
#
loop_
_entity_poly.entity_id
_entity_poly.type
_entity_poly.pdbx_seq_one_letter_code
_entity_poly.pdbx_strand_id
1 'polypeptide(L)' 'MDGAPVPVAIVDSRIEAELIVGMLRSNGLRAAFAADDVGGQEPQLQRQGVRVLVAPSDEATARRLLAAADDAAGPVGGG' A
#
# COMPACT_ATOMS: atom_id res chain seq x y z
N MET A 1 2.65 -20.96 8.35
CA MET A 1 1.91 -20.74 7.57
C MET A 1 1.37 -19.45 7.58
N ASP A 2 1.59 -18.70 6.72
CA ASP A 2 1.26 -17.49 6.71
C ASP A 2 0.02 -17.26 6.27
N GLY A 3 -0.82 -16.94 6.34
CA GLY A 3 -2.06 -16.67 5.83
C GLY A 3 -1.99 -15.80 4.66
N ALA A 4 -3.09 -15.34 4.22
CA ALA A 4 -3.14 -14.51 3.07
C ALA A 4 -2.53 -13.16 3.37
N PRO A 5 -2.03 -12.49 2.39
CA PRO A 5 -1.44 -11.20 2.60
C PRO A 5 -2.48 -10.23 3.11
N VAL A 6 -2.06 -9.25 3.85
CA VAL A 6 -2.97 -8.29 4.43
C VAL A 6 -2.74 -6.92 3.85
N PRO A 7 -3.78 -6.15 3.68
CA PRO A 7 -3.62 -4.81 3.13
C PRO A 7 -3.14 -3.85 4.20
N VAL A 8 -2.21 -3.02 3.84
CA VAL A 8 -1.71 -2.02 4.77
C VAL A 8 -1.90 -0.62 4.22
N ALA A 9 -2.30 -0.48 2.98
CA ALA A 9 -2.55 0.82 2.41
C ALA A 9 -3.40 0.68 1.18
N ILE A 10 -4.18 1.68 0.87
CA ILE A 10 -4.96 1.70 -0.35
C ILE A 10 -4.70 3.04 -0.97
N VAL A 11 -4.26 3.05 -2.19
CA VAL A 11 -3.93 4.28 -2.86
C VAL A 11 -4.67 4.36 -4.18
N ASP A 12 -4.73 5.53 -4.77
CA ASP A 12 -5.45 5.68 -5.99
C ASP A 12 -4.60 5.46 -7.21
N SER A 13 -3.35 5.36 -7.11
CA SER A 13 -2.47 5.26 -8.23
C SER A 13 -1.59 4.05 -8.17
N ARG A 14 -1.45 3.36 -9.31
CA ARG A 14 -0.63 2.23 -9.35
C ARG A 14 0.79 2.65 -9.17
N ILE A 15 1.19 3.81 -9.66
CA ILE A 15 2.55 4.24 -9.51
C ILE A 15 2.84 4.46 -8.04
N GLU A 16 1.91 5.02 -7.31
CA GLU A 16 2.11 5.24 -5.92
C GLU A 16 2.24 3.90 -5.20
N ALA A 17 1.41 2.94 -5.59
CA ALA A 17 1.49 1.62 -4.98
C ALA A 17 2.85 0.99 -5.25
N GLU A 18 3.37 1.16 -6.45
CA GLU A 18 4.65 0.59 -6.77
C GLU A 18 5.75 1.24 -5.95
N LEU A 19 5.67 2.51 -5.70
CA LEU A 19 6.67 3.18 -4.90
C LEU A 19 6.62 2.66 -3.46
N ILE A 20 5.44 2.48 -2.94
CA ILE A 20 5.30 1.99 -1.60
C ILE A 20 5.83 0.57 -1.49
N VAL A 21 5.46 -0.26 -2.46
CA VAL A 21 5.93 -1.64 -2.46
C VAL A 21 7.46 -1.67 -2.55
N GLY A 22 8.02 -0.82 -3.38
CA GLY A 22 9.47 -0.77 -3.50
C GLY A 22 10.11 -0.40 -2.19
N MET A 23 9.54 0.56 -1.49
CA MET A 23 10.09 0.98 -0.22
C MET A 23 10.01 -0.16 0.79
N LEU A 24 8.89 -0.86 0.82
CA LEU A 24 8.73 -1.94 1.77
C LEU A 24 9.69 -3.07 1.45
N ARG A 25 9.85 -3.38 0.18
CA ARG A 25 10.76 -4.43 -0.19
C ARG A 25 12.20 -4.06 0.12
N SER A 26 12.54 -2.80 -0.03
CA SER A 26 13.91 -2.43 0.27
C SER A 26 14.17 -2.49 1.76
N ASN A 27 13.13 -2.61 2.57
CA ASN A 27 13.30 -2.80 3.99
C ASN A 27 13.18 -4.28 4.37
N GLY A 28 13.17 -5.13 3.41
CA GLY A 28 13.14 -6.56 3.68
C GLY A 28 11.78 -7.18 3.85
N LEU A 29 10.74 -6.43 3.56
CA LEU A 29 9.41 -7.00 3.74
C LEU A 29 8.91 -7.62 2.45
N ARG A 30 7.95 -8.52 2.58
CA ARG A 30 7.34 -9.12 1.42
C ARG A 30 6.15 -8.30 1.11
N ALA A 31 6.16 -7.56 0.04
CA ALA A 31 5.08 -6.67 -0.33
C ALA A 31 4.70 -6.81 -1.78
N ALA A 32 3.46 -6.53 -2.07
CA ALA A 32 2.98 -6.57 -3.43
C ALA A 32 1.79 -5.63 -3.51
N PHE A 33 1.28 -5.38 -4.68
CA PHE A 33 0.07 -4.58 -4.77
C PHE A 33 -0.91 -5.27 -5.71
N ALA A 34 -2.15 -4.97 -5.52
CA ALA A 34 -3.19 -5.58 -6.34
C ALA A 34 -4.21 -4.52 -6.66
N ALA A 35 -4.54 -4.41 -7.91
CA ALA A 35 -5.53 -3.45 -8.32
C ALA A 35 -6.88 -4.07 -8.20
N ASP A 36 -7.81 -3.34 -7.65
CA ASP A 36 -9.07 -3.90 -7.44
C ASP A 36 -9.88 -3.59 -8.61
N ASP A 37 -9.79 -4.23 -9.62
CA ASP A 37 -10.46 -3.97 -10.79
C ASP A 37 -11.76 -4.57 -10.93
N VAL A 38 -12.63 -4.33 -10.15
CA VAL A 38 -13.83 -4.99 -10.21
C VAL A 38 -14.64 -4.38 -11.18
N GLY A 39 -14.33 -3.41 -11.60
CA GLY A 39 -15.11 -2.80 -12.27
C GLY A 39 -15.55 -2.96 -13.45
N GLY A 40 -15.46 -2.94 -14.22
CA GLY A 40 -15.95 -3.11 -15.34
C GLY A 40 -17.37 -2.87 -15.37
N GLN A 41 -18.06 -3.25 -14.46
CA GLN A 41 -19.40 -3.15 -14.48
C GLN A 41 -19.96 -1.88 -14.06
N GLU A 42 -19.42 -1.21 -13.23
CA GLU A 42 -19.97 -0.01 -12.77
C GLU A 42 -18.97 1.07 -12.82
N PRO A 43 -18.78 1.62 -13.90
CA PRO A 43 -17.75 2.57 -14.12
C PRO A 43 -17.86 3.77 -13.20
N GLN A 44 -19.00 4.17 -12.93
CA GLN A 44 -19.08 5.32 -12.13
C GLN A 44 -18.69 5.09 -10.71
N LEU A 45 -18.77 3.93 -10.27
CA LEU A 45 -18.40 3.64 -8.97
C LEU A 45 -17.03 3.22 -8.87
N GLN A 46 -16.35 3.10 -9.94
CA GLN A 46 -15.14 2.60 -9.92
C GLN A 46 -14.16 3.38 -9.27
N ARG A 47 -13.90 3.29 -8.16
CA ARG A 47 -12.90 3.85 -7.54
C ARG A 47 -11.83 2.99 -7.62
N GLN A 48 -11.08 2.91 -8.44
CA GLN A 48 -10.05 2.08 -8.54
C GLN A 48 -9.12 2.12 -7.47
N GLY A 49 -9.13 1.48 -6.47
CA GLY A 49 -8.19 1.41 -5.41
C GLY A 49 -7.13 0.43 -5.68
N VAL A 50 -5.92 0.75 -5.38
CA VAL A 50 -4.83 -0.20 -5.51
C VAL A 50 -4.40 -0.52 -4.10
N ARG A 51 -4.46 -1.80 -3.71
CA ARG A 51 -4.13 -2.19 -2.37
C ARG A 51 -2.71 -2.60 -2.26
N VAL A 52 -2.02 -2.14 -1.25
CA VAL A 52 -0.66 -2.57 -0.98
C VAL A 52 -0.77 -3.63 0.10
N LEU A 53 -0.25 -4.80 -0.19
CA LEU A 53 -0.39 -5.96 0.67
C LEU A 53 0.96 -6.43 1.16
N VAL A 54 1.00 -6.96 2.35
CA VAL A 54 2.25 -7.53 2.88
C VAL A 54 1.93 -8.85 3.56
N ALA A 55 2.94 -9.64 3.81
CA ALA A 55 2.74 -10.87 4.52
C ALA A 55 2.26 -10.54 5.92
N PRO A 56 1.43 -11.37 6.50
CA PRO A 56 0.90 -11.09 7.84
C PRO A 56 1.99 -10.84 8.87
N SER A 57 3.06 -11.55 8.75
CA SER A 57 4.13 -11.40 9.73
C SER A 57 4.84 -10.08 9.55
N ASP A 58 4.66 -9.39 8.44
CA ASP A 58 5.31 -8.14 8.21
C ASP A 58 4.37 -6.97 8.42
N GLU A 59 3.16 -7.22 8.81
CA GLU A 59 2.17 -6.17 8.88
C GLU A 59 2.56 -5.05 9.83
N ALA A 60 2.97 -5.39 11.02
CA ALA A 60 3.30 -4.37 12.00
C ALA A 60 4.46 -3.50 11.54
N THR A 61 5.46 -4.12 10.96
CA THR A 61 6.61 -3.38 10.49
C THR A 61 6.21 -2.50 9.32
N ALA A 62 5.38 -3.03 8.42
CA ALA A 62 4.94 -2.25 7.29
C ALA A 62 4.18 -1.02 7.75
N ARG A 63 3.33 -1.18 8.73
CA ARG A 63 2.56 -0.05 9.20
C ARG A 63 3.44 1.01 9.83
N ARG A 64 4.47 0.58 10.50
CA ARG A 64 5.36 1.50 11.08
C ARG A 64 6.12 2.25 10.01
N LEU A 65 6.57 1.58 8.97
CA LEU A 65 7.32 2.20 7.90
C LEU A 65 6.43 3.18 7.16
N LEU A 66 5.18 2.83 6.96
CA LEU A 66 4.28 3.71 6.26
C LEU A 66 3.97 4.95 7.08
N ALA A 67 3.85 4.79 8.36
CA ALA A 67 3.59 5.92 9.22
C ALA A 67 4.79 6.86 9.24
N ALA A 68 5.96 6.30 9.25
CA ALA A 68 7.16 7.12 9.26
C ALA A 68 7.31 7.86 7.95
N ALA A 69 6.99 7.20 6.86
CA ALA A 69 7.10 7.83 5.58
C ALA A 69 6.09 8.95 5.44
N ASP A 70 4.90 8.73 5.91
CA ASP A 70 3.88 9.70 5.83
C ASP A 70 4.23 10.90 6.69
N ASP A 71 4.78 10.67 7.83
CA ASP A 71 5.16 11.69 8.71
C ASP A 71 6.27 12.49 8.09
N ALA A 72 7.20 11.86 7.49
CA ALA A 72 8.30 12.52 6.87
C ALA A 72 7.85 13.34 5.70
N ALA A 73 6.92 12.82 4.95
CA ALA A 73 6.48 13.49 3.81
C ALA A 73 5.43 14.49 4.16
N GLY A 74 5.00 14.47 5.33
CA GLY A 74 3.90 15.21 5.66
C GLY A 74 4.07 16.65 5.48
N PRO A 75 3.40 17.38 6.14
CA PRO A 75 3.31 18.74 5.94
C PRO A 75 4.51 19.49 6.17
N VAL A 76 5.41 19.12 5.50
CA VAL A 76 6.59 19.71 5.62
C VAL A 76 6.42 21.10 5.39
N GLY A 77 5.67 21.39 4.49
CA GLY A 77 5.55 22.69 4.18
C GLY A 77 5.03 23.38 5.28
N GLY A 78 4.20 22.77 5.88
CA GLY A 78 3.64 23.41 6.91
C GLY A 78 4.61 23.49 7.92
N GLY A 79 5.37 22.68 7.86
CA GLY A 79 6.27 22.67 8.91
C GLY A 79 7.09 23.51 8.80
#